data_f26e402944ae369824655dca20159a7f
#
_entry.id   f26e402944ae369824655dca20159a7f
#
_cell.length_a   1.000
_cell.length_b   1.000
_cell.length_c   1.000
_cell.angle_alpha   90.00
_cell.angle_beta   90.00
_cell.angle_gamma   90.00
#
_symmetry.space_group_name_H-M   'P 1'
#
loop_
_entity.id
_entity.type
_entity.pdbx_description
1 polymer ?
#
loop_
_entity_poly.entity_id
_entity_poly.type
_entity_poly.pdbx_seq_one_letter_code
_entity_poly.pdbx_strand_id
1 'polypeptide(L)'
;MTQHTEGRGTPFRRRAAQAWRISRTSRTSRWLRGAAAGAAALLAVAAPSPTAYAVPEPKAPEEFVALRTVDPSIIQEMRYITPHDFVGEPIDGYRQPLCILTRPAAEALRRAQLKLLRQGYSLKVYDCYRPQRAVDHFVRWAKDLADERMKAEFYPRVDKSRLFADGYIAEKSGHSRGSTMDLTIVKLPALPTRPYHPGQRLVPCYAPKGQRFPDNSLDMGTGFDCFDTLAHTDDPRVQGAQRAHRQFLKSALEAQGFVNLPEEWWHFTYQPEPFPSTYFDFPVARRSVAGH
;
A
#
# COMPACT_ATOMS: atom_id res chain seq x y z
N MET A 1 52.55 35.04 22.42
CA MET A 1 52.26 36.15 21.48
C MET A 1 50.77 35.97 21.14
N THR A 2 49.88 36.54 21.97
CA THR A 2 49.24 37.87 21.84
C THR A 2 48.67 38.08 20.42
N GLN A 3 47.41 38.34 20.17
CA GLN A 3 46.48 39.22 20.89
C GLN A 3 45.02 38.92 20.51
N HIS A 4 44.16 39.25 21.44
CA HIS A 4 42.75 39.59 21.38
C HIS A 4 42.35 40.64 20.34
N THR A 5 41.13 40.59 19.83
CA THR A 5 40.26 41.77 19.82
C THR A 5 38.77 41.37 19.88
N GLU A 6 38.13 41.96 20.88
CA GLU A 6 36.70 42.07 21.10
C GLU A 6 36.07 43.12 20.12
N GLY A 7 34.77 43.05 19.97
CA GLY A 7 34.02 44.18 19.45
C GLY A 7 32.52 43.92 19.24
N ARG A 8 31.77 44.11 20.32
CA ARG A 8 30.54 44.92 20.45
C ARG A 8 29.30 44.57 19.64
N GLY A 9 28.33 44.30 20.31
CA GLY A 9 26.95 44.31 20.45
C GLY A 9 26.21 45.64 20.22
N THR A 10 24.94 45.52 19.97
CA THR A 10 23.72 46.25 20.40
C THR A 10 22.73 46.44 19.25
N PRO A 11 21.46 46.86 19.47
CA PRO A 11 20.43 46.25 20.26
C PRO A 11 19.05 46.11 19.54
N PHE A 12 18.14 45.43 20.21
CA PHE A 12 16.66 45.46 20.10
C PHE A 12 16.02 46.69 19.44
N ARG A 13 15.07 46.44 18.52
CA ARG A 13 13.91 47.31 18.34
C ARG A 13 12.62 46.50 18.28
N ARG A 14 11.80 46.68 19.30
CA ARG A 14 10.37 46.40 19.35
C ARG A 14 9.59 47.41 18.51
N ARG A 15 8.59 47.04 17.74
CA ARG A 15 7.43 47.85 17.33
C ARG A 15 6.23 46.94 17.38
N ALA A 16 5.40 47.05 18.35
CA ALA A 16 4.23 47.91 18.53
C ALA A 16 3.02 47.44 17.69
N ALA A 17 2.10 46.84 18.44
CA ALA A 17 0.75 46.49 18.02
C ALA A 17 -0.07 47.74 17.71
N GLN A 18 -0.86 47.72 16.65
CA GLN A 18 -1.93 48.68 16.41
C GLN A 18 -3.27 47.97 16.44
N ALA A 19 -4.03 48.23 17.46
CA ALA A 19 -5.43 47.90 17.61
C ALA A 19 -6.28 48.87 16.77
N TRP A 20 -7.21 48.32 15.99
CA TRP A 20 -8.24 49.10 15.35
C TRP A 20 -9.56 48.99 16.14
N ARG A 21 -10.03 50.16 16.57
CA ARG A 21 -11.28 50.39 17.32
C ARG A 21 -12.47 50.36 16.37
N ILE A 22 -13.48 49.65 16.83
CA ILE A 22 -14.82 49.65 16.25
C ILE A 22 -15.50 50.98 16.68
N SER A 23 -16.02 51.74 15.72
CA SER A 23 -16.92 52.86 15.96
C SER A 23 -18.36 52.46 15.67
N ARG A 24 -19.17 52.47 16.72
CA ARG A 24 -20.64 52.43 16.63
C ARG A 24 -21.16 53.83 16.41
N THR A 25 -22.01 54.01 15.42
CA THR A 25 -22.97 55.13 15.43
C THR A 25 -24.38 54.62 15.13
N SER A 26 -25.21 54.80 16.12
CA SER A 26 -26.65 54.71 16.06
C SER A 26 -27.30 55.91 15.37
N ARG A 27 -28.29 55.73 14.55
CA ARG A 27 -29.35 56.73 14.42
C ARG A 27 -30.67 56.06 14.02
N THR A 28 -31.63 56.28 14.86
CA THR A 28 -33.06 56.04 14.75
C THR A 28 -33.73 56.96 13.71
N SER A 29 -34.71 56.48 12.97
CA SER A 29 -35.97 57.21 12.77
C SER A 29 -37.02 56.32 12.11
N ARG A 30 -38.18 56.37 12.74
CA ARG A 30 -39.47 55.76 12.43
C ARG A 30 -39.99 56.26 11.08
N TRP A 31 -40.79 55.45 10.37
CA TRP A 31 -42.09 55.80 9.78
C TRP A 31 -42.88 54.55 9.48
N LEU A 32 -44.05 54.50 10.07
CA LEU A 32 -45.12 53.54 9.82
C LEU A 32 -45.77 53.80 8.45
N ARG A 33 -46.08 52.79 7.68
CA ARG A 33 -47.31 52.65 6.89
C ARG A 33 -47.49 51.19 6.52
N GLY A 34 -48.64 50.65 6.90
CA GLY A 34 -49.01 49.26 6.65
C GLY A 34 -49.41 49.01 5.19
N ALA A 35 -49.14 47.80 4.77
CA ALA A 35 -49.82 47.12 3.69
C ALA A 35 -49.89 45.63 4.07
N ALA A 36 -51.12 45.17 4.28
CA ALA A 36 -51.41 43.76 4.47
C ALA A 36 -51.17 43.03 3.14
N ALA A 37 -50.16 42.19 3.05
CA ALA A 37 -49.99 41.25 1.96
C ALA A 37 -50.07 39.83 2.54
N GLY A 38 -51.10 39.11 2.10
CA GLY A 38 -51.35 37.73 2.51
C GLY A 38 -50.20 36.84 2.09
N ALA A 39 -49.56 36.21 3.06
CA ALA A 39 -48.56 35.18 2.84
C ALA A 39 -49.27 33.85 2.53
N ALA A 40 -49.34 33.49 1.25
CA ALA A 40 -49.67 32.13 0.86
C ALA A 40 -48.47 31.26 1.19
N ALA A 41 -48.52 30.48 2.27
CA ALA A 41 -47.51 29.48 2.59
C ALA A 41 -47.62 28.32 1.59
N LEU A 42 -46.72 28.30 0.60
CA LEU A 42 -46.49 27.15 -0.24
C LEU A 42 -45.80 26.09 0.62
N LEU A 43 -46.54 25.12 1.12
CA LEU A 43 -46.00 23.88 1.68
C LEU A 43 -45.32 23.10 0.55
N ALA A 44 -44.02 23.30 0.39
CA ALA A 44 -43.20 22.42 -0.45
C ALA A 44 -43.13 21.04 0.23
N VAL A 45 -43.91 20.10 -0.23
CA VAL A 45 -43.77 18.69 0.13
C VAL A 45 -42.45 18.22 -0.48
N ALA A 46 -41.40 18.11 0.35
CA ALA A 46 -40.14 17.50 -0.03
C ALA A 46 -40.41 16.02 -0.32
N ALA A 47 -40.36 15.63 -1.58
CA ALA A 47 -40.39 14.22 -1.96
C ALA A 47 -39.17 13.53 -1.34
N PRO A 48 -39.33 12.35 -0.71
CA PRO A 48 -38.20 11.61 -0.19
C PRO A 48 -37.24 11.29 -1.35
N SER A 49 -35.99 11.68 -1.22
CA SER A 49 -34.94 11.31 -2.17
C SER A 49 -34.88 9.77 -2.23
N PRO A 50 -34.80 9.16 -3.41
CA PRO A 50 -34.68 7.71 -3.52
C PRO A 50 -33.41 7.29 -2.80
N THR A 51 -33.55 6.48 -1.77
CA THR A 51 -32.43 5.79 -1.11
C THR A 51 -31.79 4.91 -2.16
N ALA A 52 -30.60 5.29 -2.63
CA ALA A 52 -29.81 4.45 -3.51
C ALA A 52 -29.48 3.17 -2.73
N TYR A 53 -30.11 2.06 -3.10
CA TYR A 53 -29.75 0.76 -2.58
C TYR A 53 -28.32 0.47 -3.05
N ALA A 54 -27.37 0.47 -2.11
CA ALA A 54 -26.00 0.05 -2.41
C ALA A 54 -26.04 -1.40 -2.92
N VAL A 55 -25.55 -1.63 -4.13
CA VAL A 55 -25.41 -2.98 -4.68
C VAL A 55 -24.51 -3.75 -3.71
N PRO A 56 -24.94 -4.94 -3.22
CA PRO A 56 -24.11 -5.74 -2.33
C PRO A 56 -22.75 -6.01 -2.99
N GLU A 57 -21.66 -5.79 -2.26
CA GLU A 57 -20.33 -6.11 -2.76
C GLU A 57 -20.21 -7.64 -2.96
N PRO A 58 -19.54 -8.09 -4.03
CA PRO A 58 -19.35 -9.51 -4.29
C PRO A 58 -18.58 -10.19 -3.15
N LYS A 59 -18.90 -11.44 -2.89
CA LYS A 59 -18.19 -12.29 -1.93
C LYS A 59 -17.22 -13.22 -2.63
N ALA A 60 -16.22 -13.67 -1.89
CA ALA A 60 -15.30 -14.70 -2.34
C ALA A 60 -16.04 -16.07 -2.47
N PRO A 61 -15.63 -16.90 -3.43
CA PRO A 61 -15.94 -18.34 -3.39
C PRO A 61 -15.49 -18.99 -2.09
N GLU A 62 -16.09 -20.14 -1.73
CA GLU A 62 -15.80 -20.87 -0.48
C GLU A 62 -14.35 -21.35 -0.38
N GLU A 63 -13.69 -21.51 -1.51
CA GLU A 63 -12.28 -21.88 -1.60
C GLU A 63 -11.32 -20.83 -1.08
N PHE A 64 -11.77 -19.58 -0.92
CA PHE A 64 -10.95 -18.50 -0.38
C PHE A 64 -11.02 -18.44 1.15
N VAL A 65 -9.86 -18.24 1.76
CA VAL A 65 -9.72 -18.15 3.22
C VAL A 65 -8.85 -16.95 3.61
N ALA A 66 -9.10 -16.41 4.79
CA ALA A 66 -8.16 -15.47 5.41
C ALA A 66 -6.94 -16.26 5.91
N LEU A 67 -5.72 -15.91 5.46
CA LEU A 67 -4.50 -16.61 5.85
C LEU A 67 -4.34 -16.74 7.37
N ARG A 68 -4.77 -15.72 8.12
CA ARG A 68 -4.70 -15.70 9.59
C ARG A 68 -5.51 -16.82 10.25
N THR A 69 -6.56 -17.33 9.59
CA THR A 69 -7.35 -18.48 10.12
C THR A 69 -6.66 -19.82 9.85
N VAL A 70 -5.73 -19.87 8.88
CA VAL A 70 -4.95 -21.06 8.53
C VAL A 70 -3.64 -21.08 9.32
N ASP A 71 -2.93 -19.97 9.36
CA ASP A 71 -1.70 -19.81 10.15
C ASP A 71 -1.53 -18.36 10.64
N PRO A 72 -1.83 -18.08 11.91
CA PRO A 72 -1.68 -16.74 12.49
C PRO A 72 -0.22 -16.33 12.74
N SER A 73 0.75 -17.24 12.62
CA SER A 73 2.16 -16.93 12.84
C SER A 73 2.83 -16.25 11.65
N ILE A 74 2.22 -16.31 10.46
CA ILE A 74 2.72 -15.61 9.27
C ILE A 74 2.47 -14.11 9.44
N ILE A 75 3.52 -13.32 9.34
CA ILE A 75 3.46 -11.86 9.49
C ILE A 75 2.76 -11.27 8.26
N GLN A 76 1.77 -10.40 8.49
CA GLN A 76 1.04 -9.71 7.42
C GLN A 76 1.33 -8.20 7.48
N GLU A 77 2.04 -7.70 6.49
CA GLU A 77 2.37 -6.28 6.31
C GLU A 77 1.82 -5.83 4.96
N MET A 78 0.47 -5.81 4.88
CA MET A 78 -0.24 -5.54 3.63
C MET A 78 0.05 -4.12 3.15
N ARG A 79 0.76 -3.99 2.02
CA ARG A 79 1.26 -2.69 1.55
C ARG A 79 0.18 -1.84 0.91
N TYR A 80 -0.68 -2.42 0.11
CA TYR A 80 -1.66 -1.69 -0.72
C TYR A 80 -2.85 -1.10 0.04
N ILE A 81 -2.94 -1.31 1.35
CA ILE A 81 -3.87 -0.56 2.21
C ILE A 81 -3.25 0.70 2.81
N THR A 82 -1.99 0.95 2.54
CA THR A 82 -1.22 2.09 3.04
C THR A 82 -0.74 2.95 1.87
N PRO A 83 -0.31 4.20 2.09
CA PRO A 83 0.29 5.02 1.04
C PRO A 83 1.76 4.64 0.74
N HIS A 84 2.30 3.55 1.29
CA HIS A 84 3.66 3.09 1.02
C HIS A 84 3.67 1.99 -0.03
N ASP A 85 3.34 2.37 -1.22
CA ASP A 85 3.38 1.58 -2.45
C ASP A 85 3.83 2.47 -3.63
N PHE A 86 3.94 1.92 -4.82
CA PHE A 86 4.43 2.67 -5.99
C PHE A 86 3.43 3.71 -6.52
N VAL A 87 2.17 3.66 -6.11
CA VAL A 87 1.14 4.67 -6.42
C VAL A 87 1.21 5.83 -5.44
N GLY A 88 1.46 5.56 -4.15
CA GLY A 88 1.56 6.55 -3.07
C GLY A 88 0.23 6.88 -2.39
N GLU A 89 -0.77 6.00 -2.53
CA GLU A 89 -2.07 6.09 -1.84
C GLU A 89 -2.68 4.70 -1.67
N PRO A 90 -3.61 4.51 -0.73
CA PRO A 90 -4.30 3.22 -0.56
C PRO A 90 -5.03 2.80 -1.84
N ILE A 91 -4.87 1.53 -2.21
CA ILE A 91 -5.34 0.99 -3.47
C ILE A 91 -6.81 0.54 -3.37
N ASP A 92 -7.57 0.75 -4.45
CA ASP A 92 -8.97 0.38 -4.55
C ASP A 92 -9.22 -1.09 -4.21
N GLY A 93 -10.26 -1.34 -3.41
CA GLY A 93 -10.64 -2.70 -3.03
C GLY A 93 -9.97 -3.25 -1.78
N TYR A 94 -8.89 -2.67 -1.28
CA TYR A 94 -8.31 -3.02 0.02
C TYR A 94 -9.05 -2.28 1.14
N ARG A 95 -9.80 -3.02 1.95
CA ARG A 95 -10.62 -2.49 3.06
C ARG A 95 -10.05 -2.81 4.43
N GLN A 96 -9.25 -3.87 4.52
CA GLN A 96 -8.60 -4.33 5.76
C GLN A 96 -7.19 -4.86 5.45
N PRO A 97 -6.23 -4.77 6.40
CA PRO A 97 -4.90 -5.35 6.26
C PRO A 97 -4.97 -6.87 6.42
N LEU A 98 -5.44 -7.55 5.39
CA LEU A 98 -5.77 -8.96 5.41
C LEU A 98 -5.22 -9.67 4.17
N CYS A 99 -4.47 -10.74 4.37
CA CYS A 99 -4.12 -11.67 3.31
C CYS A 99 -5.25 -12.67 3.12
N ILE A 100 -5.81 -12.71 1.93
CA ILE A 100 -6.80 -13.69 1.48
C ILE A 100 -6.13 -14.55 0.39
N LEU A 101 -6.29 -15.86 0.45
CA LEU A 101 -5.76 -16.80 -0.53
C LEU A 101 -6.77 -17.93 -0.78
N THR A 102 -6.58 -18.66 -1.89
CA THR A 102 -7.22 -19.97 -2.01
C THR A 102 -6.71 -20.89 -0.91
N ARG A 103 -7.57 -21.77 -0.38
CA ARG A 103 -7.23 -22.68 0.72
C ARG A 103 -5.98 -23.52 0.43
N PRO A 104 -5.83 -24.16 -0.75
CA PRO A 104 -4.61 -24.93 -1.05
C PRO A 104 -3.32 -24.09 -0.99
N ALA A 105 -3.35 -22.85 -1.49
CA ALA A 105 -2.22 -21.94 -1.41
C ALA A 105 -1.89 -21.55 0.05
N ALA A 106 -2.91 -21.21 0.85
CA ALA A 106 -2.74 -20.88 2.27
C ALA A 106 -2.17 -22.05 3.09
N GLU A 107 -2.64 -23.28 2.85
CA GLU A 107 -2.12 -24.49 3.51
C GLU A 107 -0.69 -24.82 3.07
N ALA A 108 -0.36 -24.61 1.80
CA ALA A 108 1.02 -24.77 1.30
C ALA A 108 1.96 -23.76 1.97
N LEU A 109 1.50 -22.51 2.10
CA LEU A 109 2.25 -21.45 2.77
C LEU A 109 2.49 -21.76 4.25
N ARG A 110 1.47 -22.30 4.95
CA ARG A 110 1.62 -22.81 6.33
C ARG A 110 2.71 -23.88 6.43
N ARG A 111 2.79 -24.82 5.48
CA ARG A 111 3.84 -25.84 5.49
C ARG A 111 5.24 -25.25 5.34
N ALA A 112 5.40 -24.22 4.50
CA ALA A 112 6.66 -23.47 4.41
C ALA A 112 6.98 -22.76 5.73
N GLN A 113 6.00 -22.07 6.31
CA GLN A 113 6.14 -21.35 7.58
C GLN A 113 6.62 -22.25 8.70
N LEU A 114 6.01 -23.42 8.89
CA LEU A 114 6.39 -24.37 9.94
C LEU A 114 7.85 -24.86 9.82
N LYS A 115 8.39 -24.97 8.59
CA LYS A 115 9.79 -25.30 8.36
C LYS A 115 10.71 -24.14 8.68
N LEU A 116 10.33 -22.92 8.32
CA LEU A 116 11.11 -21.70 8.57
C LEU A 116 11.16 -21.36 10.06
N LEU A 117 10.08 -21.52 10.80
CA LEU A 117 10.03 -21.29 12.25
C LEU A 117 11.06 -22.14 13.01
N ARG A 118 11.25 -23.40 12.61
CA ARG A 118 12.26 -24.29 13.22
C ARG A 118 13.71 -23.81 12.98
N GLN A 119 13.91 -22.95 12.00
CA GLN A 119 15.20 -22.36 11.65
C GLN A 119 15.39 -20.95 12.20
N GLY A 120 14.41 -20.43 12.97
CA GLY A 120 14.44 -19.08 13.53
C GLY A 120 14.02 -17.99 12.55
N TYR A 121 13.21 -18.34 11.54
CA TYR A 121 12.69 -17.42 10.53
C TYR A 121 11.17 -17.47 10.46
N SER A 122 10.56 -16.42 9.89
CA SER A 122 9.13 -16.36 9.56
C SER A 122 8.93 -15.80 8.18
N LEU A 123 7.88 -16.24 7.51
CA LEU A 123 7.35 -15.56 6.33
C LEU A 123 6.71 -14.23 6.75
N LYS A 124 6.78 -13.25 5.85
CA LYS A 124 6.05 -11.99 5.91
C LYS A 124 5.45 -11.71 4.54
N VAL A 125 4.12 -11.57 4.45
CA VAL A 125 3.40 -11.26 3.21
C VAL A 125 3.18 -9.76 3.07
N TYR A 126 3.34 -9.26 1.84
CA TYR A 126 3.10 -7.87 1.44
C TYR A 126 1.80 -7.72 0.66
N ASP A 127 1.48 -8.69 -0.20
CA ASP A 127 0.23 -8.79 -0.94
C ASP A 127 -0.16 -10.27 -1.15
N CYS A 128 -1.47 -10.51 -1.29
CA CYS A 128 -2.06 -11.81 -1.52
C CYS A 128 -3.10 -11.70 -2.66
N TYR A 129 -4.33 -12.14 -2.46
CA TYR A 129 -5.39 -11.85 -3.39
C TYR A 129 -5.53 -10.33 -3.59
N ARG A 130 -5.48 -9.90 -4.85
CA ARG A 130 -5.63 -8.51 -5.32
C ARG A 130 -6.88 -8.42 -6.17
N PRO A 131 -7.93 -7.69 -5.78
CA PRO A 131 -9.14 -7.57 -6.58
C PRO A 131 -8.85 -6.92 -7.94
N GLN A 132 -9.63 -7.26 -8.97
CA GLN A 132 -9.43 -6.68 -10.31
C GLN A 132 -9.49 -5.14 -10.29
N ARG A 133 -10.36 -4.54 -9.47
CA ARG A 133 -10.42 -3.08 -9.28
C ARG A 133 -9.12 -2.45 -8.79
N ALA A 134 -8.31 -3.19 -8.04
CA ALA A 134 -6.97 -2.76 -7.63
C ALA A 134 -6.00 -2.75 -8.82
N VAL A 135 -6.06 -3.78 -9.65
CA VAL A 135 -5.30 -3.83 -10.91
C VAL A 135 -5.71 -2.68 -11.83
N ASP A 136 -7.01 -2.41 -11.94
CA ASP A 136 -7.54 -1.29 -12.72
C ASP A 136 -7.07 0.07 -12.15
N HIS A 137 -6.89 0.18 -10.83
CA HIS A 137 -6.29 1.36 -10.20
C HIS A 137 -4.82 1.53 -10.64
N PHE A 138 -4.02 0.48 -10.62
CA PHE A 138 -2.64 0.51 -11.13
C PHE A 138 -2.57 0.93 -12.60
N VAL A 139 -3.48 0.42 -13.43
CA VAL A 139 -3.59 0.79 -14.85
C VAL A 139 -3.93 2.28 -15.02
N ARG A 140 -4.88 2.81 -14.26
CA ARG A 140 -5.22 4.24 -14.30
C ARG A 140 -4.03 5.10 -13.87
N TRP A 141 -3.39 4.75 -12.76
CA TRP A 141 -2.20 5.45 -12.27
C TRP A 141 -1.06 5.41 -13.29
N ALA A 142 -0.78 4.27 -13.91
CA ALA A 142 0.30 4.14 -14.89
C ALA A 142 0.07 4.97 -16.16
N LYS A 143 -1.19 5.22 -16.52
CA LYS A 143 -1.58 6.10 -17.65
C LYS A 143 -1.47 7.59 -17.32
N ASP A 144 -1.49 7.97 -16.05
CA ASP A 144 -1.22 9.35 -15.60
C ASP A 144 0.30 9.57 -15.48
N LEU A 145 0.93 9.95 -16.58
CA LEU A 145 2.38 10.15 -16.64
C LEU A 145 2.89 11.30 -15.75
N ALA A 146 2.00 12.18 -15.29
CA ALA A 146 2.38 13.31 -14.42
C ALA A 146 2.52 12.88 -12.94
N ASP A 147 1.88 11.79 -12.52
CA ASP A 147 1.97 11.30 -11.14
C ASP A 147 3.22 10.44 -10.94
N GLU A 148 4.31 11.07 -10.60
CA GLU A 148 5.60 10.44 -10.29
C GLU A 148 5.98 10.55 -8.80
N ARG A 149 4.99 10.75 -7.90
CA ARG A 149 5.23 11.01 -6.46
C ARG A 149 6.09 9.95 -5.75
N MET A 150 6.02 8.70 -6.16
CA MET A 150 6.76 7.58 -5.55
C MET A 150 7.93 7.08 -6.42
N LYS A 151 8.20 7.72 -7.56
CA LYS A 151 9.25 7.32 -8.50
C LYS A 151 10.62 7.17 -7.84
N ALA A 152 10.99 8.13 -7.00
CA ALA A 152 12.31 8.16 -6.37
C ALA A 152 12.62 6.91 -5.53
N GLU A 153 11.60 6.20 -5.05
CA GLU A 153 11.77 4.94 -4.33
C GLU A 153 11.54 3.72 -5.24
N PHE A 154 10.37 3.60 -5.87
CA PHE A 154 9.93 2.34 -6.46
C PHE A 154 10.41 2.12 -7.91
N TYR A 155 10.56 3.20 -8.71
CA TYR A 155 10.96 3.07 -10.12
C TYR A 155 11.93 4.18 -10.60
N PRO A 156 13.01 4.44 -9.82
CA PRO A 156 13.86 5.60 -10.06
C PRO A 156 14.63 5.55 -11.39
N ARG A 157 14.78 4.35 -11.98
CA ARG A 157 15.49 4.14 -13.25
C ARG A 157 14.57 3.74 -14.42
N VAL A 158 13.26 3.68 -14.17
CA VAL A 158 12.27 3.34 -15.20
C VAL A 158 11.44 4.57 -15.54
N ASP A 159 11.30 4.85 -16.83
CA ASP A 159 10.35 5.86 -17.30
C ASP A 159 8.92 5.34 -17.13
N LYS A 160 8.03 6.16 -16.55
CA LYS A 160 6.65 5.75 -16.29
C LYS A 160 5.90 5.32 -17.55
N SER A 161 6.22 5.92 -18.71
CA SER A 161 5.64 5.55 -20.02
C SER A 161 5.98 4.11 -20.45
N ARG A 162 7.00 3.51 -19.83
CA ARG A 162 7.46 2.16 -20.17
C ARG A 162 6.90 1.05 -19.29
N LEU A 163 6.19 1.39 -18.21
CA LEU A 163 5.75 0.40 -17.22
C LEU A 163 4.97 -0.78 -17.80
N PHE A 164 4.13 -0.53 -18.81
CA PHE A 164 3.42 -1.60 -19.54
C PHE A 164 4.35 -2.39 -20.45
N ALA A 165 5.17 -1.69 -21.23
CA ALA A 165 6.05 -2.32 -22.23
C ALA A 165 7.15 -3.17 -21.55
N ASP A 166 7.60 -2.75 -20.37
CA ASP A 166 8.63 -3.44 -19.59
C ASP A 166 8.02 -4.49 -18.62
N GLY A 167 6.69 -4.66 -18.63
CA GLY A 167 5.99 -5.72 -17.89
C GLY A 167 5.73 -5.45 -16.40
N TYR A 168 6.04 -4.24 -15.90
CA TYR A 168 5.80 -3.90 -14.48
C TYR A 168 4.32 -3.72 -14.16
N ILE A 169 3.51 -3.25 -15.11
CA ILE A 169 2.06 -3.09 -14.98
C ILE A 169 1.36 -3.86 -16.10
N ALA A 170 0.30 -4.58 -15.75
CA ALA A 170 -0.53 -5.35 -16.67
C ALA A 170 -2.02 -5.16 -16.33
N GLU A 171 -2.90 -5.36 -17.34
CA GLU A 171 -4.36 -5.26 -17.18
C GLU A 171 -4.98 -6.46 -16.44
N LYS A 172 -4.22 -7.54 -16.28
CA LYS A 172 -4.57 -8.76 -15.54
C LYS A 172 -3.42 -9.17 -14.64
N SER A 173 -3.75 -9.70 -13.46
CA SER A 173 -2.76 -10.12 -12.48
C SER A 173 -3.04 -11.52 -11.96
N GLY A 174 -1.99 -12.32 -11.77
CA GLY A 174 -2.06 -13.59 -11.08
C GLY A 174 -2.70 -13.51 -9.70
N HIS A 175 -2.45 -12.41 -8.98
CA HIS A 175 -3.03 -12.16 -7.66
C HIS A 175 -4.56 -12.16 -7.66
N SER A 176 -5.21 -11.70 -8.76
CA SER A 176 -6.68 -11.68 -8.85
C SER A 176 -7.30 -13.09 -8.94
N ARG A 177 -6.48 -14.13 -9.13
CA ARG A 177 -6.90 -15.54 -9.14
C ARG A 177 -6.83 -16.18 -7.75
N GLY A 178 -6.16 -15.53 -6.78
CA GLY A 178 -6.16 -15.92 -5.37
C GLY A 178 -5.11 -16.95 -4.95
N SER A 179 -4.22 -17.37 -5.85
CA SER A 179 -3.14 -18.32 -5.52
C SER A 179 -1.74 -17.72 -5.64
N THR A 180 -1.66 -16.41 -5.89
CA THR A 180 -0.43 -15.63 -5.98
C THR A 180 -0.26 -14.74 -4.76
N MET A 181 0.98 -14.61 -4.28
CA MET A 181 1.34 -13.74 -3.17
C MET A 181 2.73 -13.15 -3.35
N ASP A 182 2.91 -11.97 -2.79
CA ASP A 182 4.18 -11.27 -2.65
C ASP A 182 4.65 -11.38 -1.20
N LEU A 183 5.86 -11.87 -0.98
CA LEU A 183 6.34 -12.15 0.36
C LEU A 183 7.86 -12.16 0.48
N THR A 184 8.31 -12.24 1.74
CA THR A 184 9.71 -12.32 2.11
C THR A 184 9.90 -13.22 3.32
N ILE A 185 11.17 -13.35 3.76
CA ILE A 185 11.58 -13.98 5.01
C ILE A 185 12.11 -12.92 5.96
N VAL A 186 11.74 -13.02 7.23
CA VAL A 186 12.28 -12.22 8.34
C VAL A 186 12.93 -13.13 9.37
N LYS A 187 14.02 -12.64 10.00
CA LYS A 187 14.67 -13.36 11.12
C LYS A 187 13.88 -13.11 12.40
N LEU A 188 13.71 -14.13 13.23
CA LEU A 188 13.04 -14.01 14.53
C LEU A 188 14.06 -13.67 15.66
N PRO A 189 13.65 -12.92 16.69
CA PRO A 189 12.37 -12.22 16.80
C PRO A 189 12.24 -11.08 15.79
N ALA A 190 11.09 -11.00 15.10
CA ALA A 190 10.84 -9.96 14.12
C ALA A 190 10.44 -8.66 14.82
N LEU A 191 11.14 -7.58 14.51
CA LEU A 191 10.76 -6.24 14.95
C LEU A 191 9.66 -5.70 14.02
N PRO A 192 8.71 -4.89 14.54
CA PRO A 192 7.73 -4.21 13.70
C PRO A 192 8.42 -3.30 12.68
N THR A 193 7.91 -3.27 11.45
CA THR A 193 8.31 -2.28 10.45
C THR A 193 7.83 -0.89 10.88
N ARG A 194 8.67 0.12 10.76
CA ARG A 194 8.26 1.51 11.02
C ARG A 194 7.22 1.93 9.98
N PRO A 195 6.15 2.63 10.40
CA PRO A 195 5.19 3.18 9.45
C PRO A 195 5.86 4.16 8.48
N TYR A 196 5.41 4.14 7.23
CA TYR A 196 5.72 5.21 6.28
C TYR A 196 4.88 6.45 6.61
N HIS A 197 5.50 7.61 6.49
CA HIS A 197 4.81 8.89 6.64
C HIS A 197 4.90 9.66 5.32
N PRO A 198 3.76 10.05 4.71
CA PRO A 198 3.77 10.86 3.50
C PRO A 198 4.64 12.12 3.66
N GLY A 199 5.45 12.41 2.66
CA GLY A 199 6.41 13.52 2.69
C GLY A 199 7.78 13.20 3.30
N GLN A 200 8.00 12.00 3.86
CA GLN A 200 9.35 11.59 4.20
C GLN A 200 10.23 11.44 2.95
N ARG A 201 11.55 11.59 3.13
CA ARG A 201 12.50 11.41 2.04
C ARG A 201 12.42 9.97 1.49
N LEU A 202 12.18 9.86 0.20
CA LEU A 202 12.24 8.60 -0.52
C LEU A 202 13.69 8.24 -0.84
N VAL A 203 14.01 6.95 -0.73
CA VAL A 203 15.33 6.40 -1.05
C VAL A 203 15.13 5.26 -2.05
N PRO A 204 15.93 5.19 -3.12
CA PRO A 204 15.76 4.15 -4.14
C PRO A 204 15.71 2.74 -3.55
N CYS A 205 14.76 1.95 -4.01
CA CYS A 205 14.52 0.58 -3.56
C CYS A 205 15.73 -0.36 -3.76
N TYR A 206 16.66 0.00 -4.62
CA TYR A 206 17.93 -0.71 -4.83
C TYR A 206 19.10 -0.15 -4.00
N ALA A 207 18.89 0.87 -3.17
CA ALA A 207 19.93 1.37 -2.28
C ALA A 207 20.36 0.28 -1.27
N PRO A 208 21.55 0.38 -0.65
CA PRO A 208 21.95 -0.52 0.40
C PRO A 208 20.92 -0.64 1.50
N LYS A 209 20.72 -1.85 2.05
CA LYS A 209 19.63 -2.15 3.03
C LYS A 209 19.54 -1.14 4.17
N GLY A 210 20.66 -0.67 4.70
CA GLY A 210 20.68 0.31 5.80
C GLY A 210 20.27 1.74 5.41
N GLN A 211 20.06 2.03 4.14
CA GLN A 211 19.70 3.35 3.62
C GLN A 211 18.26 3.40 3.09
N ARG A 212 17.77 2.30 2.49
CA ARG A 212 16.41 2.22 1.94
C ARG A 212 15.36 2.09 3.04
N PHE A 213 14.09 2.12 2.69
CA PHE A 213 12.99 1.97 3.65
C PHE A 213 13.26 0.81 4.63
N PRO A 214 13.11 1.04 5.96
CA PRO A 214 13.56 0.10 6.99
C PRO A 214 12.61 -1.09 7.15
N ASP A 215 12.50 -1.87 6.11
CA ASP A 215 11.84 -3.15 6.09
C ASP A 215 12.68 -4.20 6.84
N ASN A 216 12.10 -5.00 7.72
CA ASN A 216 12.79 -6.02 8.50
C ASN A 216 13.04 -7.34 7.75
N SER A 217 12.78 -7.38 6.44
CA SER A 217 13.10 -8.48 5.54
C SER A 217 14.59 -8.83 5.58
N LEU A 218 14.96 -10.08 5.31
CA LEU A 218 16.33 -10.39 4.92
C LEU A 218 16.75 -9.51 3.74
N ASP A 219 18.05 -9.21 3.64
CA ASP A 219 18.52 -8.37 2.53
C ASP A 219 18.45 -9.15 1.20
N MET A 220 17.46 -8.81 0.39
CA MET A 220 17.24 -9.37 -0.94
C MET A 220 17.90 -8.57 -2.06
N GLY A 221 18.71 -7.54 -1.74
CA GLY A 221 19.36 -6.66 -2.71
C GLY A 221 18.49 -5.49 -3.15
N THR A 222 17.18 -5.66 -3.19
CA THR A 222 16.18 -4.58 -3.40
C THR A 222 15.10 -4.61 -2.32
N GLY A 223 14.30 -3.53 -2.22
CA GLY A 223 13.01 -3.56 -1.53
C GLY A 223 11.96 -4.35 -2.31
N PHE A 224 10.80 -4.54 -1.71
CA PHE A 224 9.57 -5.01 -2.34
C PHE A 224 9.07 -3.98 -3.36
N ASP A 225 8.43 -4.41 -4.44
CA ASP A 225 7.91 -3.56 -5.54
C ASP A 225 8.97 -2.65 -6.19
N CYS A 226 10.21 -3.07 -6.20
CA CYS A 226 11.27 -2.35 -6.89
C CYS A 226 11.20 -2.61 -8.41
N PHE A 227 10.68 -1.66 -9.18
CA PHE A 227 10.62 -1.76 -10.64
C PHE A 227 12.01 -1.51 -11.23
N ASP A 228 12.79 -2.56 -11.26
CA ASP A 228 14.18 -2.56 -11.67
C ASP A 228 14.61 -3.99 -11.99
N THR A 229 15.39 -4.17 -13.03
CA THR A 229 15.91 -5.49 -13.38
C THR A 229 16.75 -6.12 -12.25
N LEU A 230 17.27 -5.30 -11.34
CA LEU A 230 17.95 -5.80 -10.13
C LEU A 230 17.00 -6.60 -9.22
N ALA A 231 15.68 -6.47 -9.38
CA ALA A 231 14.68 -7.27 -8.67
C ALA A 231 14.52 -8.69 -9.23
N HIS A 232 15.00 -8.95 -10.44
CA HIS A 232 14.97 -10.29 -11.03
C HIS A 232 15.65 -11.29 -10.10
N THR A 233 15.00 -12.42 -9.82
CA THR A 233 15.42 -13.40 -8.80
C THR A 233 16.87 -13.85 -8.95
N ASP A 234 17.28 -14.09 -10.18
CA ASP A 234 18.60 -14.62 -10.53
C ASP A 234 19.53 -13.57 -11.21
N ASP A 235 19.26 -12.26 -11.02
CA ASP A 235 20.09 -11.19 -11.61
C ASP A 235 21.57 -11.39 -11.19
N PRO A 236 22.52 -11.42 -12.14
CA PRO A 236 23.92 -11.71 -11.85
C PRO A 236 24.64 -10.64 -11.00
N ARG A 237 24.07 -9.43 -10.92
CA ARG A 237 24.61 -8.35 -10.06
C ARG A 237 24.30 -8.59 -8.59
N VAL A 238 23.29 -9.42 -8.28
CA VAL A 238 22.93 -9.80 -6.91
C VAL A 238 23.78 -11.00 -6.51
N GLN A 239 24.66 -10.82 -5.54
CA GLN A 239 25.66 -11.81 -5.13
C GLN A 239 25.71 -11.99 -3.61
N GLY A 240 26.52 -12.93 -3.14
CA GLY A 240 26.80 -13.17 -1.72
C GLY A 240 25.51 -13.46 -0.92
N ALA A 241 25.37 -12.81 0.22
CA ALA A 241 24.22 -13.02 1.12
C ALA A 241 22.87 -12.70 0.48
N GLN A 242 22.79 -11.66 -0.36
CA GLN A 242 21.55 -11.27 -1.03
C GLN A 242 21.04 -12.38 -1.97
N ARG A 243 21.95 -12.96 -2.77
CA ARG A 243 21.62 -14.10 -3.62
C ARG A 243 21.21 -15.31 -2.78
N ALA A 244 21.96 -15.61 -1.72
CA ALA A 244 21.64 -16.72 -0.82
C ALA A 244 20.24 -16.55 -0.18
N HIS A 245 19.85 -15.33 0.21
CA HIS A 245 18.54 -15.06 0.78
C HIS A 245 17.41 -15.26 -0.24
N ARG A 246 17.59 -14.84 -1.50
CA ARG A 246 16.61 -15.09 -2.58
C ARG A 246 16.44 -16.59 -2.82
N GLN A 247 17.55 -17.34 -2.91
CA GLN A 247 17.51 -18.79 -3.10
C GLN A 247 16.89 -19.50 -1.89
N PHE A 248 17.10 -18.99 -0.67
CA PHE A 248 16.48 -19.53 0.54
C PHE A 248 14.95 -19.37 0.48
N LEU A 249 14.44 -18.18 0.12
CA LEU A 249 13.01 -17.94 -0.06
C LEU A 249 12.45 -18.84 -1.17
N LYS A 250 13.09 -18.82 -2.35
CA LYS A 250 12.66 -19.60 -3.52
C LYS A 250 12.58 -21.08 -3.19
N SER A 251 13.62 -21.66 -2.64
CA SER A 251 13.65 -23.10 -2.30
C SER A 251 12.62 -23.48 -1.23
N ALA A 252 12.39 -22.61 -0.23
CA ALA A 252 11.40 -22.87 0.82
C ALA A 252 9.99 -22.95 0.26
N LEU A 253 9.65 -22.12 -0.73
CA LEU A 253 8.35 -22.03 -1.36
C LEU A 253 8.17 -23.10 -2.46
N GLU A 254 9.14 -23.28 -3.34
CA GLU A 254 9.11 -24.30 -4.40
C GLU A 254 8.92 -25.71 -3.83
N ALA A 255 9.54 -26.01 -2.68
CA ALA A 255 9.33 -27.25 -1.95
C ALA A 255 7.89 -27.46 -1.44
N GLN A 256 7.00 -26.45 -1.57
CA GLN A 256 5.59 -26.53 -1.22
C GLN A 256 4.65 -26.36 -2.42
N GLY A 257 5.18 -26.33 -3.64
CA GLY A 257 4.41 -26.25 -4.87
C GLY A 257 4.18 -24.84 -5.40
N PHE A 258 4.94 -23.85 -4.93
CA PHE A 258 4.94 -22.52 -5.52
C PHE A 258 5.92 -22.40 -6.68
N VAL A 259 5.63 -21.52 -7.61
CA VAL A 259 6.50 -21.15 -8.73
C VAL A 259 6.83 -19.67 -8.61
N ASN A 260 8.11 -19.34 -8.64
CA ASN A 260 8.59 -17.96 -8.61
C ASN A 260 8.44 -17.29 -9.98
N LEU A 261 8.03 -16.03 -10.02
CA LEU A 261 8.15 -15.17 -11.20
C LEU A 261 9.63 -14.71 -11.31
N PRO A 262 10.33 -15.03 -12.38
CA PRO A 262 11.78 -14.73 -12.48
C PRO A 262 12.11 -13.24 -12.38
N GLU A 263 11.21 -12.36 -12.81
CA GLU A 263 11.37 -10.91 -12.82
C GLU A 263 11.21 -10.27 -11.41
N GLU A 264 10.65 -11.02 -10.44
CA GLU A 264 10.33 -10.51 -9.10
C GLU A 264 10.70 -11.52 -8.02
N TRP A 265 11.73 -11.25 -7.20
CA TRP A 265 12.18 -12.18 -6.17
C TRP A 265 11.12 -12.47 -5.09
N TRP A 266 10.12 -11.60 -4.93
CA TRP A 266 9.05 -11.72 -3.92
C TRP A 266 7.81 -12.44 -4.42
N HIS A 267 7.61 -12.58 -5.75
CA HIS A 267 6.36 -13.01 -6.37
C HIS A 267 6.30 -14.52 -6.61
N PHE A 268 5.29 -15.18 -6.04
CA PHE A 268 5.12 -16.62 -6.11
C PHE A 268 3.66 -16.99 -6.36
N THR A 269 3.44 -17.98 -7.24
CA THR A 269 2.12 -18.54 -7.53
C THR A 269 2.09 -20.03 -7.15
N TYR A 270 1.11 -20.44 -6.34
CA TYR A 270 0.87 -21.85 -6.02
C TYR A 270 0.31 -22.61 -7.22
N GLN A 271 0.82 -23.81 -7.47
CA GLN A 271 0.41 -24.64 -8.58
C GLN A 271 0.00 -26.05 -8.11
N PRO A 272 -1.08 -26.66 -8.70
CA PRO A 272 -1.99 -26.04 -9.68
C PRO A 272 -2.96 -25.05 -9.03
N GLU A 273 -3.26 -23.95 -9.71
CA GLU A 273 -4.23 -22.97 -9.24
C GLU A 273 -5.66 -23.54 -9.33
N PRO A 274 -6.51 -23.38 -8.29
CA PRO A 274 -7.94 -23.73 -8.41
C PRO A 274 -8.68 -22.92 -9.49
N PHE A 275 -8.26 -21.68 -9.72
CA PHE A 275 -8.89 -20.72 -10.64
C PHE A 275 -7.88 -20.14 -11.65
N PRO A 276 -7.35 -20.95 -12.59
CA PRO A 276 -6.24 -20.51 -13.45
C PRO A 276 -6.59 -19.39 -14.44
N SER A 277 -7.89 -19.15 -14.68
CA SER A 277 -8.39 -18.17 -15.67
C SER A 277 -9.43 -17.19 -15.14
N THR A 278 -9.78 -17.25 -13.84
CA THR A 278 -10.82 -16.40 -13.25
C THR A 278 -10.19 -15.28 -12.44
N TYR A 279 -10.47 -14.04 -12.84
CA TYR A 279 -10.01 -12.83 -12.16
C TYR A 279 -11.15 -12.27 -11.32
N PHE A 280 -11.02 -12.39 -10.00
CA PHE A 280 -12.06 -11.98 -9.06
C PHE A 280 -11.98 -10.50 -8.72
N ASP A 281 -13.11 -9.93 -8.24
CA ASP A 281 -13.21 -8.53 -7.86
C ASP A 281 -14.03 -8.30 -6.58
N PHE A 282 -13.91 -9.20 -5.59
CA PHE A 282 -14.46 -8.95 -4.25
C PHE A 282 -13.44 -8.17 -3.40
N PRO A 283 -13.89 -7.31 -2.45
CA PRO A 283 -12.96 -6.49 -1.66
C PRO A 283 -12.14 -7.34 -0.69
N VAL A 284 -10.90 -6.91 -0.43
CA VAL A 284 -10.06 -7.48 0.62
C VAL A 284 -10.63 -7.05 1.97
N ALA A 285 -11.54 -7.84 2.50
CA ALA A 285 -12.22 -7.61 3.76
C ALA A 285 -12.62 -8.95 4.39
N ARG A 286 -12.67 -9.00 5.72
CA ARG A 286 -13.10 -10.18 6.45
C ARG A 286 -14.49 -10.66 6.02
N ARG A 287 -15.42 -9.72 5.82
CA ARG A 287 -16.79 -10.01 5.37
C ARG A 287 -16.88 -10.64 3.97
N SER A 288 -15.81 -10.60 3.19
CA SER A 288 -15.79 -11.15 1.82
C SER A 288 -15.55 -12.64 1.78
N VAL A 289 -14.92 -13.22 2.80
CA VAL A 289 -14.66 -14.67 2.90
C VAL A 289 -15.58 -15.34 3.91
N ALA A 290 -15.93 -16.60 3.68
CA ALA A 290 -16.76 -17.40 4.59
C ALA A 290 -15.98 -17.80 5.84
N GLY A 291 -16.68 -17.96 7.00
CA GLY A 291 -16.10 -18.54 8.23
C GLY A 291 -15.45 -17.52 9.16
N HIS A 292 -16.23 -16.59 9.69
CA HIS A 292 -15.86 -15.68 10.79
C HIS A 292 -16.48 -16.12 12.08
#